data_395b35c7675d2a34d251e33ac1b36a96
#
_entry.id   395b35c7675d2a34d251e33ac1b36a96
#
_cell.length_a   1.000
_cell.length_b   1.000
_cell.length_c   1.000
_cell.angle_alpha   90.00
_cell.angle_beta   90.00
_cell.angle_gamma   90.00
#
_symmetry.space_group_name_H-M   'P 1'
#
loop_
_entity.id
_entity.type
_entity.pdbx_description
1 polymer ?
#
loop_
_entity_poly.entity_id
_entity_poly.type
_entity_poly.pdbx_seq_one_letter_code
_entity_poly.pdbx_strand_id
1 'polypeptide(L)'
;YIPELTKLAQENEDFSGETTDLNGGHTVEGTTWTMAGMFAQTSGLPLKTSIDANDMDTQEHFFPGITTLGDILKEQGYSQTLLIGSKAEFGGRKVYFSEHGDYFLDDYDYAIENSKIPSDYKVWWGYEDEKLFEFAKEKCTELSRQEEPFNLTMLTVDTHFEDGYMCEKCPNDYGDQYANVMACSSKQVYEFIEWVKQQPFYDNTTI
;
A
#
# COMPACT_ATOMS: atom_id res chain seq x y z
N TYR A 1 -3.85 6.28 -19.62
CA TYR A 1 -3.19 5.04 -19.21
C TYR A 1 -3.90 4.37 -18.02
N ILE A 2 -4.70 5.11 -17.22
CA ILE A 2 -5.32 4.65 -15.97
C ILE A 2 -6.86 4.86 -15.97
N PRO A 3 -7.60 4.33 -16.96
CA PRO A 3 -9.02 4.61 -17.08
C PRO A 3 -9.85 4.08 -15.90
N GLU A 4 -9.46 2.98 -15.29
CA GLU A 4 -10.17 2.38 -14.16
C GLU A 4 -10.02 3.24 -12.90
N LEU A 5 -8.82 3.74 -12.59
CA LEU A 5 -8.60 4.68 -11.47
C LEU A 5 -9.30 6.02 -11.72
N THR A 6 -9.32 6.49 -12.98
CA THR A 6 -10.08 7.70 -13.35
C THR A 6 -11.56 7.50 -13.07
N LYS A 7 -12.12 6.34 -13.43
CA LYS A 7 -13.52 6.00 -13.13
C LYS A 7 -13.79 5.97 -11.63
N LEU A 8 -12.92 5.34 -10.84
CA LEU A 8 -13.05 5.33 -9.38
C LEU A 8 -13.06 6.74 -8.79
N ALA A 9 -12.18 7.62 -9.26
CA ALA A 9 -12.14 9.01 -8.82
C ALA A 9 -13.42 9.80 -9.19
N GLN A 10 -14.03 9.49 -10.33
CA GLN A 10 -15.31 10.10 -10.75
C GLN A 10 -16.53 9.64 -9.95
N GLU A 11 -16.48 8.41 -9.42
CA GLU A 11 -17.59 7.77 -8.73
C GLU A 11 -17.50 7.86 -7.19
N ASN A 12 -16.37 8.34 -6.65
CA ASN A 12 -16.08 8.38 -5.22
C ASN A 12 -15.57 9.76 -4.80
N GLU A 13 -15.19 9.90 -3.51
CA GLU A 13 -14.56 11.11 -2.99
C GLU A 13 -13.21 11.38 -3.67
N ASP A 14 -13.02 12.59 -4.18
CA ASP A 14 -11.79 13.04 -4.83
C ASP A 14 -11.29 14.35 -4.20
N PHE A 15 -10.00 14.39 -3.89
CA PHE A 15 -9.35 15.51 -3.22
C PHE A 15 -8.63 16.44 -4.22
N SER A 16 -9.34 16.94 -5.21
CA SER A 16 -8.82 17.85 -6.25
C SER A 16 -8.85 19.34 -5.87
N GLY A 17 -9.12 19.68 -4.62
CA GLY A 17 -9.22 21.07 -4.14
C GLY A 17 -10.48 21.75 -4.65
N GLU A 18 -10.35 23.04 -5.02
CA GLU A 18 -11.50 23.87 -5.45
C GLU A 18 -11.81 23.75 -6.97
N THR A 19 -11.22 22.77 -7.66
CA THR A 19 -11.45 22.58 -9.10
C THR A 19 -12.53 21.52 -9.36
N THR A 20 -13.09 21.53 -10.56
CA THR A 20 -14.00 20.49 -11.05
C THR A 20 -13.26 19.39 -11.83
N ASP A 21 -11.95 19.56 -12.02
CA ASP A 21 -11.10 18.61 -12.73
C ASP A 21 -10.55 17.60 -11.74
N LEU A 22 -10.42 16.33 -12.15
CA LEU A 22 -9.79 15.28 -11.36
C LEU A 22 -8.26 15.47 -11.36
N ASN A 23 -7.74 16.20 -10.38
CA ASN A 23 -6.32 16.53 -10.27
C ASN A 23 -5.62 15.72 -9.15
N GLY A 24 -6.40 15.15 -8.21
CA GLY A 24 -5.86 14.57 -6.99
C GLY A 24 -5.25 15.59 -6.04
N GLY A 25 -4.64 15.11 -4.97
CA GLY A 25 -3.94 15.95 -4.00
C GLY A 25 -2.60 16.47 -4.52
N HIS A 26 -2.21 17.68 -4.10
CA HIS A 26 -0.89 18.23 -4.39
C HIS A 26 0.16 17.63 -3.46
N THR A 27 1.27 17.16 -4.04
CA THR A 27 2.44 16.76 -3.26
C THR A 27 3.23 17.97 -2.76
N VAL A 28 3.83 17.85 -1.59
CA VAL A 28 4.74 18.83 -1.03
C VAL A 28 6.10 18.17 -0.73
N GLU A 29 7.13 18.98 -0.46
CA GLU A 29 8.42 18.45 -0.03
C GLU A 29 8.26 17.57 1.21
N GLY A 30 8.87 16.38 1.20
CA GLY A 30 8.75 15.41 2.28
C GLY A 30 7.56 14.47 2.16
N THR A 31 6.94 14.37 0.95
CA THR A 31 5.84 13.42 0.67
C THR A 31 6.03 12.66 -0.65
N THR A 32 7.18 12.82 -1.33
CA THR A 32 7.37 12.42 -2.73
C THR A 32 8.14 11.11 -2.95
N TRP A 33 8.51 10.41 -1.89
CA TRP A 33 9.03 9.03 -1.97
C TRP A 33 8.19 8.11 -1.10
N THR A 34 8.31 6.81 -1.27
CA THR A 34 7.39 5.81 -0.72
C THR A 34 7.16 5.96 0.79
N MET A 35 8.25 5.95 1.59
CA MET A 35 8.09 6.05 3.05
C MET A 35 7.52 7.40 3.47
N ALA A 36 7.93 8.49 2.80
CA ALA A 36 7.37 9.81 3.10
C ALA A 36 5.89 9.93 2.74
N GLY A 37 5.47 9.31 1.65
CA GLY A 37 4.05 9.24 1.28
C GLY A 37 3.24 8.45 2.31
N MET A 38 3.71 7.28 2.73
CA MET A 38 3.07 6.46 3.77
C MET A 38 3.01 7.22 5.10
N PHE A 39 4.12 7.84 5.50
CA PHE A 39 4.18 8.68 6.71
C PHE A 39 3.18 9.83 6.65
N ALA A 40 3.15 10.57 5.54
CA ALA A 40 2.26 11.72 5.40
C ALA A 40 0.78 11.34 5.40
N GLN A 41 0.40 10.25 4.75
CA GLN A 41 -0.98 9.76 4.73
C GLN A 41 -1.46 9.28 6.10
N THR A 42 -0.58 8.77 6.93
CA THR A 42 -0.95 8.21 8.24
C THR A 42 -0.71 9.16 9.40
N SER A 43 0.14 10.19 9.26
CA SER A 43 0.43 11.17 10.32
C SER A 43 -0.11 12.58 10.03
N GLY A 44 -0.43 12.88 8.76
CA GLY A 44 -0.78 14.25 8.34
C GLY A 44 0.43 15.21 8.27
N LEU A 45 1.67 14.68 8.35
CA LEU A 45 2.90 15.47 8.39
C LEU A 45 3.82 15.13 7.21
N PRO A 46 4.56 16.08 6.64
CA PRO A 46 5.64 15.75 5.71
C PRO A 46 6.81 15.12 6.46
N LEU A 47 7.42 14.09 5.87
CA LEU A 47 8.62 13.47 6.46
C LEU A 47 9.85 14.36 6.22
N LYS A 48 10.38 14.92 7.29
CA LYS A 48 11.65 15.66 7.28
C LYS A 48 12.60 15.05 8.29
N THR A 49 13.74 14.61 7.81
CA THR A 49 14.81 13.99 8.60
C THR A 49 16.16 14.56 8.22
N SER A 50 17.12 14.50 9.14
CA SER A 50 18.53 14.90 8.91
C SER A 50 19.39 13.80 8.31
N ILE A 51 18.86 12.59 8.16
CA ILE A 51 19.53 11.45 7.54
C ILE A 51 19.00 11.23 6.12
N ASP A 52 19.63 10.34 5.35
CA ASP A 52 19.16 10.00 4.02
C ASP A 52 17.70 9.52 4.04
N ALA A 53 16.98 9.76 2.96
CA ALA A 53 15.55 9.52 2.83
C ALA A 53 15.12 8.07 3.15
N ASN A 54 15.99 7.09 2.88
CA ASN A 54 15.72 5.67 3.06
C ASN A 54 16.46 5.04 4.25
N ASP A 55 17.24 5.82 5.01
CA ASP A 55 18.09 5.31 6.11
C ASP A 55 17.37 5.28 7.48
N MET A 56 16.03 5.46 7.49
CA MET A 56 15.25 5.38 8.72
C MET A 56 15.22 3.97 9.33
N ASP A 57 15.57 2.94 8.59
CA ASP A 57 15.78 1.58 9.08
C ASP A 57 17.02 1.45 10.00
N THR A 58 17.94 2.40 9.94
CA THR A 58 19.11 2.49 10.84
C THR A 58 18.76 3.08 12.21
N GLN A 59 17.55 3.59 12.38
CA GLN A 59 17.11 4.23 13.61
C GLN A 59 16.37 3.24 14.52
N GLU A 60 16.54 3.39 15.83
CA GLU A 60 15.84 2.59 16.84
C GLU A 60 14.34 2.97 16.90
N HIS A 61 14.00 4.23 16.62
CA HIS A 61 12.65 4.78 16.68
C HIS A 61 12.33 5.60 15.43
N PHE A 62 11.05 5.63 15.07
CA PHE A 62 10.53 6.41 13.94
C PHE A 62 9.54 7.49 14.43
N PHE A 63 10.07 8.63 14.90
CA PHE A 63 9.28 9.75 15.43
C PHE A 63 8.27 9.38 16.56
N PRO A 64 8.74 8.79 17.67
CA PRO A 64 7.87 8.22 18.71
C PRO A 64 6.98 9.25 19.42
N GLY A 65 7.21 10.54 19.19
CA GLY A 65 6.44 11.63 19.79
C GLY A 65 5.22 12.08 19.01
N ILE A 66 4.92 11.48 17.86
CA ILE A 66 3.72 11.81 17.06
C ILE A 66 2.60 10.80 17.33
N THR A 67 1.38 11.20 17.02
CA THR A 67 0.23 10.29 16.97
C THR A 67 -0.18 10.08 15.51
N THR A 68 -0.35 8.85 15.11
CA THR A 68 -0.71 8.47 13.74
C THR A 68 -2.11 7.87 13.67
N LEU A 69 -2.61 7.67 12.45
CA LEU A 69 -3.85 6.92 12.23
C LEU A 69 -3.77 5.50 12.85
N GLY A 70 -2.60 4.84 12.72
CA GLY A 70 -2.38 3.53 13.32
C GLY A 70 -2.54 3.53 14.83
N ASP A 71 -2.01 4.53 15.53
CA ASP A 71 -2.15 4.67 16.99
C ASP A 71 -3.62 4.86 17.37
N ILE A 72 -4.34 5.72 16.65
CA ILE A 72 -5.76 5.97 16.87
C ILE A 72 -6.59 4.71 16.67
N LEU A 73 -6.35 3.98 15.59
CA LEU A 73 -7.07 2.74 15.29
C LEU A 73 -6.78 1.65 16.33
N LYS A 74 -5.51 1.52 16.76
CA LYS A 74 -5.14 0.59 17.83
C LYS A 74 -5.89 0.90 19.14
N GLU A 75 -5.97 2.17 19.54
CA GLU A 75 -6.74 2.59 20.73
C GLU A 75 -8.24 2.27 20.60
N GLN A 76 -8.75 2.19 19.38
CA GLN A 76 -10.14 1.80 19.10
C GLN A 76 -10.32 0.27 18.94
N GLY A 77 -9.30 -0.52 19.18
CA GLY A 77 -9.35 -1.98 19.16
C GLY A 77 -9.26 -2.60 17.76
N TYR A 78 -8.76 -1.87 16.77
CA TYR A 78 -8.51 -2.43 15.44
C TYR A 78 -7.31 -3.36 15.45
N SER A 79 -7.44 -4.52 14.80
CA SER A 79 -6.29 -5.28 14.32
C SER A 79 -5.74 -4.64 13.05
N GLN A 80 -4.42 -4.54 12.93
CA GLN A 80 -3.79 -3.82 11.82
C GLN A 80 -2.76 -4.69 11.11
N THR A 81 -2.77 -4.67 9.80
CA THR A 81 -1.82 -5.41 8.96
C THR A 81 -1.21 -4.49 7.91
N LEU A 82 0.11 -4.54 7.78
CA LEU A 82 0.84 -4.01 6.63
C LEU A 82 1.14 -5.18 5.69
N LEU A 83 0.56 -5.18 4.49
CA LEU A 83 0.78 -6.19 3.45
C LEU A 83 1.60 -5.59 2.32
N ILE A 84 2.81 -6.10 2.12
CA ILE A 84 3.74 -5.60 1.08
C ILE A 84 4.52 -6.74 0.44
N GLY A 85 4.75 -6.65 -0.88
CA GLY A 85 5.52 -7.65 -1.63
C GLY A 85 7.04 -7.56 -1.44
N SER A 86 7.55 -6.54 -0.77
CA SER A 86 8.96 -6.31 -0.48
C SER A 86 9.26 -6.45 1.02
N LYS A 87 10.55 -6.37 1.40
CA LYS A 87 10.94 -6.40 2.81
C LYS A 87 10.50 -5.14 3.56
N ALA A 88 9.91 -5.33 4.74
CA ALA A 88 9.44 -4.23 5.57
C ALA A 88 10.57 -3.39 6.18
N GLU A 89 11.78 -3.92 6.29
CA GLU A 89 12.95 -3.19 6.82
C GLU A 89 13.24 -1.94 6.01
N PHE A 90 13.20 -2.03 4.69
CA PHE A 90 13.64 -0.95 3.80
C PHE A 90 12.92 0.38 4.09
N GLY A 91 13.72 1.44 4.26
CA GLY A 91 13.22 2.79 4.51
C GLY A 91 12.56 2.99 5.87
N GLY A 92 12.71 2.03 6.80
CA GLY A 92 12.19 2.10 8.17
C GLY A 92 10.70 1.75 8.30
N ARG A 93 10.07 1.17 7.26
CA ARG A 93 8.64 0.76 7.32
C ARG A 93 8.36 -0.14 8.51
N LYS A 94 9.22 -1.14 8.75
CA LYS A 94 9.09 -2.04 9.89
C LYS A 94 9.08 -1.28 11.22
N VAL A 95 10.04 -0.37 11.44
CA VAL A 95 10.12 0.42 12.66
C VAL A 95 8.86 1.27 12.82
N TYR A 96 8.47 2.00 11.76
CA TYR A 96 7.31 2.88 11.79
C TYR A 96 6.00 2.15 12.09
N PHE A 97 5.67 1.13 11.35
CA PHE A 97 4.39 0.43 11.50
C PHE A 97 4.32 -0.46 12.75
N SER A 98 5.47 -0.93 13.27
CA SER A 98 5.51 -1.63 14.55
C SER A 98 5.35 -0.67 15.73
N GLU A 99 5.95 0.53 15.65
CA GLU A 99 5.90 1.53 16.71
C GLU A 99 4.55 2.27 16.74
N HIS A 100 4.04 2.63 15.56
CA HIS A 100 2.79 3.37 15.39
C HIS A 100 1.63 2.49 14.98
N GLY A 101 0.96 1.89 15.96
CA GLY A 101 -0.24 1.09 15.75
C GLY A 101 -0.05 -0.42 15.84
N ASP A 102 1.19 -0.91 16.05
CA ASP A 102 1.50 -2.33 16.26
C ASP A 102 0.98 -3.23 15.14
N TYR A 103 1.30 -2.85 13.91
CA TYR A 103 0.85 -3.59 12.73
C TYR A 103 1.52 -4.96 12.65
N PHE A 104 0.73 -5.95 12.31
CA PHE A 104 1.24 -7.23 11.82
C PHE A 104 1.90 -7.01 10.45
N LEU A 105 3.15 -7.46 10.30
CA LEU A 105 3.92 -7.29 9.07
C LEU A 105 3.78 -8.55 8.20
N ASP A 106 2.93 -8.51 7.17
CA ASP A 106 2.79 -9.54 6.14
C ASP A 106 3.61 -9.11 4.92
N ASP A 107 4.91 -9.30 5.00
CA ASP A 107 5.88 -8.87 4.01
C ASP A 107 6.51 -10.04 3.25
N TYR A 108 7.50 -9.77 2.41
CA TYR A 108 8.20 -10.77 1.62
C TYR A 108 8.83 -11.88 2.48
N ASP A 109 9.48 -11.53 3.58
CA ASP A 109 10.12 -12.52 4.45
C ASP A 109 9.07 -13.39 5.15
N TYR A 110 7.98 -12.79 5.64
CA TYR A 110 6.83 -13.51 6.18
C TYR A 110 6.21 -14.49 5.16
N ALA A 111 6.08 -14.06 3.90
CA ALA A 111 5.53 -14.91 2.84
C ALA A 111 6.40 -16.15 2.57
N ILE A 112 7.72 -16.01 2.62
CA ILE A 112 8.67 -17.15 2.51
C ILE A 112 8.58 -18.05 3.76
N GLU A 113 8.68 -17.49 4.95
CA GLU A 113 8.68 -18.22 6.22
C GLU A 113 7.40 -19.06 6.41
N ASN A 114 6.27 -18.55 5.90
CA ASN A 114 4.99 -19.24 5.96
C ASN A 114 4.63 -20.02 4.69
N SER A 115 5.61 -20.21 3.80
CA SER A 115 5.45 -21.01 2.56
C SER A 115 4.31 -20.52 1.64
N LYS A 116 3.97 -19.23 1.69
CA LYS A 116 3.05 -18.60 0.75
C LYS A 116 3.67 -18.50 -0.65
N ILE A 117 4.99 -18.36 -0.70
CA ILE A 117 5.81 -18.38 -1.91
C ILE A 117 7.01 -19.32 -1.69
N PRO A 118 7.59 -19.90 -2.77
CA PRO A 118 8.85 -20.66 -2.68
C PRO A 118 9.99 -19.83 -2.09
N SER A 119 10.92 -20.46 -1.39
CA SER A 119 12.04 -19.76 -0.71
C SER A 119 13.01 -19.07 -1.68
N ASP A 120 13.03 -19.46 -2.94
CA ASP A 120 13.82 -18.89 -4.04
C ASP A 120 13.00 -17.97 -4.95
N TYR A 121 11.71 -17.77 -4.63
CA TYR A 121 10.84 -16.89 -5.40
C TYR A 121 11.22 -15.43 -5.14
N LYS A 122 11.69 -14.77 -6.17
CA LYS A 122 11.97 -13.34 -6.13
C LYS A 122 11.81 -12.73 -7.51
N VAL A 123 10.86 -11.83 -7.64
CA VAL A 123 10.69 -10.98 -8.81
C VAL A 123 10.72 -9.53 -8.36
N TRP A 124 11.43 -8.69 -9.09
CA TRP A 124 11.54 -7.27 -8.78
C TRP A 124 12.05 -7.01 -7.33
N TRP A 125 11.22 -6.43 -6.48
CA TRP A 125 11.56 -6.11 -5.07
C TRP A 125 11.21 -7.22 -4.07
N GLY A 126 10.59 -8.31 -4.53
CA GLY A 126 10.17 -9.42 -3.69
C GLY A 126 9.16 -10.29 -4.43
N TYR A 127 7.85 -10.05 -4.27
CA TYR A 127 6.80 -10.60 -5.14
C TYR A 127 5.97 -9.47 -5.74
N GLU A 128 5.43 -9.71 -6.94
CA GLU A 128 4.69 -8.78 -7.79
C GLU A 128 3.28 -8.46 -7.26
N ASP A 129 2.68 -7.39 -7.80
CA ASP A 129 1.36 -6.91 -7.38
C ASP A 129 0.24 -7.93 -7.62
N GLU A 130 0.37 -8.82 -8.62
CA GLU A 130 -0.59 -9.90 -8.85
C GLU A 130 -0.73 -10.78 -7.60
N LYS A 131 0.39 -11.23 -7.01
CA LYS A 131 0.38 -11.99 -5.75
C LYS A 131 -0.04 -11.14 -4.56
N LEU A 132 0.36 -9.88 -4.54
CA LEU A 132 -0.06 -8.96 -3.49
C LEU A 132 -1.59 -8.91 -3.39
N PHE A 133 -2.29 -8.76 -4.53
CA PHE A 133 -3.76 -8.72 -4.53
C PHE A 133 -4.41 -10.08 -4.23
N GLU A 134 -3.77 -11.20 -4.59
CA GLU A 134 -4.22 -12.53 -4.14
C GLU A 134 -4.15 -12.66 -2.62
N PHE A 135 -3.01 -12.34 -2.02
CA PHE A 135 -2.82 -12.37 -0.57
C PHE A 135 -3.68 -11.35 0.16
N ALA A 136 -3.95 -10.19 -0.45
CA ALA A 136 -4.88 -9.21 0.11
C ALA A 136 -6.31 -9.74 0.22
N LYS A 137 -6.79 -10.47 -0.80
CA LYS A 137 -8.12 -11.11 -0.75
C LYS A 137 -8.19 -12.18 0.35
N GLU A 138 -7.14 -12.99 0.47
CA GLU A 138 -7.03 -13.98 1.54
C GLU A 138 -7.03 -13.30 2.92
N LYS A 139 -6.20 -12.26 3.09
CA LYS A 139 -6.08 -11.52 4.34
C LYS A 139 -7.37 -10.80 4.72
N CYS A 140 -8.04 -10.12 3.79
CA CYS A 140 -9.35 -9.52 4.04
C CYS A 140 -10.38 -10.57 4.48
N THR A 141 -10.38 -11.74 3.83
CA THR A 141 -11.28 -12.86 4.19
C THR A 141 -10.96 -13.42 5.57
N GLU A 142 -9.69 -13.52 5.94
CA GLU A 142 -9.24 -13.94 7.27
C GLU A 142 -9.68 -12.93 8.34
N LEU A 143 -9.31 -11.66 8.16
CA LEU A 143 -9.58 -10.57 9.11
C LEU A 143 -11.09 -10.32 9.30
N SER A 144 -11.88 -10.42 8.24
CA SER A 144 -13.35 -10.24 8.32
C SER A 144 -14.10 -11.29 9.14
N ARG A 145 -13.44 -12.38 9.54
CA ARG A 145 -14.01 -13.42 10.42
C ARG A 145 -13.73 -13.19 11.89
N GLN A 146 -12.89 -12.23 12.20
CA GLN A 146 -12.57 -11.83 13.57
C GLN A 146 -13.70 -10.96 14.14
N GLU A 147 -13.77 -10.87 15.46
CA GLU A 147 -14.73 -9.99 16.14
C GLU A 147 -14.28 -8.52 16.11
N GLU A 148 -12.96 -8.30 16.12
CA GLU A 148 -12.36 -6.97 16.11
C GLU A 148 -12.44 -6.35 14.70
N PRO A 149 -12.65 -5.04 14.60
CA PRO A 149 -12.49 -4.33 13.34
C PRO A 149 -11.03 -4.39 12.87
N PHE A 150 -10.82 -4.30 11.57
CA PHE A 150 -9.48 -4.40 11.02
C PHE A 150 -9.10 -3.24 10.10
N ASN A 151 -7.80 -2.98 10.01
CA ASN A 151 -7.19 -2.10 9.03
C ASN A 151 -6.14 -2.89 8.22
N LEU A 152 -6.33 -2.95 6.91
CA LEU A 152 -5.35 -3.51 5.97
C LEU A 152 -4.72 -2.39 5.16
N THR A 153 -3.44 -2.12 5.41
CA THR A 153 -2.63 -1.19 4.64
C THR A 153 -1.80 -1.96 3.63
N MET A 154 -1.87 -1.58 2.36
CA MET A 154 -1.16 -2.25 1.27
C MET A 154 -0.21 -1.30 0.56
N LEU A 155 0.91 -1.83 0.07
CA LEU A 155 1.84 -1.11 -0.80
C LEU A 155 2.13 -1.94 -2.05
N THR A 156 1.71 -1.44 -3.22
CA THR A 156 2.04 -1.99 -4.53
C THR A 156 3.48 -1.64 -4.94
N VAL A 157 4.08 -2.44 -5.81
CA VAL A 157 5.49 -2.28 -6.20
C VAL A 157 5.73 -2.29 -7.71
N ASP A 158 4.85 -2.89 -8.51
CA ASP A 158 5.11 -3.08 -9.95
C ASP A 158 5.29 -1.76 -10.71
N THR A 159 4.71 -0.66 -10.22
CA THR A 159 4.89 0.68 -10.79
C THR A 159 6.14 1.41 -10.31
N HIS A 160 7.06 0.73 -9.58
CA HIS A 160 8.28 1.37 -9.11
C HIS A 160 9.17 1.81 -10.27
N PHE A 161 9.75 2.99 -10.14
CA PHE A 161 10.72 3.57 -11.08
C PHE A 161 12.02 2.73 -11.13
N GLU A 162 12.68 2.51 -12.27
CA GLU A 162 12.34 2.91 -13.65
C GLU A 162 11.60 1.77 -14.35
N ASP A 163 10.72 2.09 -15.32
CA ASP A 163 10.01 1.19 -16.22
C ASP A 163 9.04 0.20 -15.56
N GLY A 164 9.08 0.02 -14.25
CA GLY A 164 8.24 -0.92 -13.51
C GLY A 164 8.49 -2.39 -13.86
N TYR A 165 7.64 -3.26 -13.31
CA TYR A 165 7.67 -4.70 -13.58
C TYR A 165 6.44 -5.13 -14.41
N MET A 166 6.69 -5.76 -15.56
CA MET A 166 5.65 -6.35 -16.41
C MET A 166 5.29 -7.75 -15.92
N CYS A 167 4.19 -7.89 -15.19
CA CYS A 167 3.64 -9.20 -14.86
C CYS A 167 2.87 -9.82 -16.04
N GLU A 168 2.44 -11.07 -15.90
CA GLU A 168 1.72 -11.78 -16.97
C GLU A 168 0.37 -11.14 -17.33
N LYS A 169 -0.23 -10.36 -16.43
CA LYS A 169 -1.49 -9.66 -16.66
C LYS A 169 -1.34 -8.34 -17.39
N CYS A 170 -0.11 -7.83 -17.52
CA CYS A 170 0.10 -6.54 -18.15
C CYS A 170 -0.27 -6.56 -19.65
N PRO A 171 -1.02 -5.56 -20.13
CA PRO A 171 -1.25 -5.40 -21.58
C PRO A 171 0.05 -5.05 -22.29
N ASN A 172 0.07 -5.20 -23.61
CA ASN A 172 1.13 -4.70 -24.47
C ASN A 172 0.55 -3.77 -25.53
N ASP A 173 -0.30 -2.84 -25.08
CA ASP A 173 -1.09 -1.96 -25.93
C ASP A 173 -0.38 -0.63 -26.21
N TYR A 174 0.63 -0.32 -25.40
CA TYR A 174 1.41 0.91 -25.51
C TYR A 174 2.83 0.58 -25.97
N GLY A 175 3.43 1.45 -26.75
CA GLY A 175 4.83 1.32 -27.20
C GLY A 175 5.88 1.60 -26.11
N ASP A 176 5.46 1.71 -24.85
CA ASP A 176 6.25 2.06 -23.68
C ASP A 176 5.93 1.09 -22.54
N GLN A 177 6.96 0.48 -21.93
CA GLN A 177 6.78 -0.50 -20.87
C GLN A 177 6.08 0.09 -19.66
N TYR A 178 6.50 1.27 -19.24
CA TYR A 178 5.95 1.89 -18.04
C TYR A 178 4.47 2.22 -18.20
N ALA A 179 4.05 2.66 -19.38
CA ALA A 179 2.64 2.88 -19.69
C ALA A 179 1.80 1.60 -19.59
N ASN A 180 2.35 0.46 -20.05
CA ASN A 180 1.68 -0.84 -19.92
C ASN A 180 1.59 -1.27 -18.45
N VAL A 181 2.63 -1.07 -17.65
CA VAL A 181 2.64 -1.36 -16.21
C VAL A 181 1.63 -0.48 -15.46
N MET A 182 1.57 0.81 -15.76
CA MET A 182 0.59 1.73 -15.17
C MET A 182 -0.85 1.33 -15.49
N ALA A 183 -1.12 0.93 -16.74
CA ALA A 183 -2.43 0.42 -17.14
C ALA A 183 -2.78 -0.90 -16.42
N CYS A 184 -1.81 -1.80 -16.27
CA CYS A 184 -1.97 -3.04 -15.52
C CYS A 184 -2.32 -2.78 -14.06
N SER A 185 -1.57 -1.90 -13.40
CA SER A 185 -1.80 -1.52 -12.00
C SER A 185 -3.19 -0.90 -11.81
N SER A 186 -3.60 0.02 -12.70
CA SER A 186 -4.94 0.62 -12.70
C SER A 186 -6.04 -0.46 -12.70
N LYS A 187 -5.90 -1.45 -13.58
CA LYS A 187 -6.85 -2.55 -13.70
C LYS A 187 -6.85 -3.45 -12.46
N GLN A 188 -5.70 -3.83 -11.94
CA GLN A 188 -5.58 -4.71 -10.77
C GLN A 188 -6.17 -4.06 -9.51
N VAL A 189 -5.91 -2.76 -9.27
CA VAL A 189 -6.53 -1.99 -8.18
C VAL A 189 -8.04 -1.97 -8.32
N TYR A 190 -8.55 -1.68 -9.53
CA TYR A 190 -9.98 -1.67 -9.78
C TYR A 190 -10.63 -3.04 -9.53
N GLU A 191 -10.03 -4.11 -10.06
CA GLU A 191 -10.52 -5.48 -9.87
C GLU A 191 -10.53 -5.88 -8.37
N PHE A 192 -9.54 -5.44 -7.59
CA PHE A 192 -9.52 -5.68 -6.15
C PHE A 192 -10.65 -4.92 -5.44
N ILE A 193 -10.87 -3.65 -5.75
CA ILE A 193 -11.96 -2.85 -5.17
C ILE A 193 -13.33 -3.45 -5.54
N GLU A 194 -13.53 -3.83 -6.79
CA GLU A 194 -14.77 -4.49 -7.22
C GLU A 194 -14.99 -5.84 -6.51
N TRP A 195 -13.92 -6.57 -6.23
CA TRP A 195 -14.01 -7.79 -5.41
C TRP A 195 -14.40 -7.46 -3.96
N VAL A 196 -13.81 -6.42 -3.33
CA VAL A 196 -14.19 -5.98 -1.97
C VAL A 196 -15.67 -5.60 -1.90
N LYS A 197 -16.18 -4.88 -2.91
CA LYS A 197 -17.60 -4.49 -2.99
C LYS A 197 -18.58 -5.68 -3.00
N GLN A 198 -18.12 -6.87 -3.37
CA GLN A 198 -18.94 -8.09 -3.39
C GLN A 198 -18.87 -8.88 -2.08
N GLN A 199 -18.06 -8.44 -1.12
CA GLN A 199 -17.88 -9.18 0.13
C GLN A 199 -18.94 -8.81 1.18
N PRO A 200 -19.31 -9.75 2.07
CA PRO A 200 -20.31 -9.50 3.12
C PRO A 200 -19.91 -8.37 4.09
N PHE A 201 -18.64 -8.05 4.21
CA PHE A 201 -18.13 -7.01 5.09
C PHE A 201 -18.13 -5.60 4.46
N TYR A 202 -18.46 -5.48 3.18
CA TYR A 202 -18.32 -4.21 2.43
C TYR A 202 -19.14 -3.06 3.03
N ASP A 203 -20.36 -3.30 3.47
CA ASP A 203 -21.26 -2.25 3.99
C ASP A 203 -20.68 -1.51 5.22
N ASN A 204 -19.71 -2.10 5.90
CA ASN A 204 -19.01 -1.51 7.05
C ASN A 204 -17.52 -1.23 6.74
N THR A 205 -17.14 -1.09 5.46
CA THR A 205 -15.75 -0.93 5.03
C THR A 205 -15.55 0.43 4.36
N THR A 206 -14.53 1.15 4.78
CA THR A 206 -13.97 2.29 4.04
C THR A 206 -12.76 1.81 3.24
N ILE A 207 -12.67 2.20 1.96
CA ILE A 207 -11.56 1.88 1.06
C ILE A 207 -10.85 3.18 0.68
#